data_2a98b5332408d84c107567c247b80b51
#
_entry.id   2a98b5332408d84c107567c247b80b51
#
_cell.length_a   1.000
_cell.length_b   1.000
_cell.length_c   1.000
_cell.angle_alpha   90.00
_cell.angle_beta   90.00
_cell.angle_gamma   90.00
#
_symmetry.space_group_name_H-M   'P 1'
#
loop_
_entity.id
_entity.type
_entity.pdbx_description
1 polymer ?
#
loop_
_entity_poly.entity_id
_entity_poly.type
_entity_poly.pdbx_seq_one_letter_code
_entity_poly.pdbx_strand_id
1 'polypeptide(L)'
;MIDELEEAAISNEAIPRVQAVLDAVAEICGRHRITALQDFQESCRRFAEDKVLNVAVFGRFKAGKSSFLNHLIGRPLLPVGVIPITSAVTEIQYGAMERAEVIFQDGRTEAVPLSRISQFMSETENPENAKGVARVRLELPAMERYLGIRFVDTPGLDSVFEHNTGASLEWLPNVGLALVAVGVDPPLSQHDLELIRSLKRYTPRIALLLTKVDVLEEDERLQVQGFVRSQLARCWDGSVPIFPFSIRPGFEGLHRALDESLLSEVRLGAERQREVILRHKLDSLLDECAAYLTVALQAAEISDSERAELRQKILGQKESLSDSRLALQLIVRHRMGSIRTSFESLLKADEAPVRTGLLTSFQSEFPAWTRSLRVVLERFEDWLSASLDREMAGLSRKHREEFVEPVEHVSRQLAQSLQDFRNRLSERALATLGVPLRTTEVDFRPEAPRTPDVRVGKIFDHNWELLSLVVPMGLVKALVKRHFESKIGDAVFMNLSRLASQWEEVVAASLVTLRKEAERRFDEFVSTIERLIAAAGEEAPHIRADIQRLAALRTQDIEDGTGSPDPR
;
A
#
# COMPACT_ATOMS: atom_id res chain seq x y z
N MET A 1 16.26 -38.11 12.17
CA MET A 1 15.27 -38.99 12.86
C MET A 1 15.08 -38.61 14.33
N ILE A 2 16.14 -38.28 15.13
CA ILE A 2 15.96 -37.72 16.48
C ILE A 2 15.59 -36.24 16.38
N ASP A 3 16.26 -35.48 15.52
CA ASP A 3 15.94 -34.07 15.25
C ASP A 3 14.53 -33.89 14.62
N GLU A 4 14.12 -34.78 13.73
CA GLU A 4 12.76 -34.73 13.13
C GLU A 4 11.64 -35.06 14.14
N LEU A 5 11.93 -35.85 15.17
CA LEU A 5 10.98 -36.16 16.24
C LEU A 5 10.90 -35.02 17.29
N GLU A 6 12.00 -34.31 17.56
CA GLU A 6 12.01 -33.11 18.39
C GLU A 6 11.34 -31.93 17.67
N GLU A 7 11.59 -31.72 16.37
CA GLU A 7 10.89 -30.71 15.56
C GLU A 7 9.39 -30.96 15.47
N ALA A 8 8.96 -32.22 15.31
CA ALA A 8 7.53 -32.58 15.29
C ALA A 8 6.85 -32.41 16.67
N ALA A 9 7.57 -32.58 17.77
CA ALA A 9 7.05 -32.36 19.11
C ALA A 9 6.87 -30.87 19.42
N ILE A 10 7.84 -30.05 19.06
CA ILE A 10 7.82 -28.59 19.26
C ILE A 10 6.68 -27.95 18.43
N SER A 11 6.46 -28.40 17.20
CA SER A 11 5.39 -27.90 16.32
C SER A 11 3.99 -28.25 16.83
N ASN A 12 3.83 -29.36 17.53
CA ASN A 12 2.52 -29.86 17.98
C ASN A 12 2.03 -29.18 19.29
N GLU A 13 2.91 -28.58 20.08
CA GLU A 13 2.56 -27.84 21.31
C GLU A 13 2.38 -26.33 21.07
N ALA A 14 3.05 -25.78 20.06
CA ALA A 14 3.01 -24.35 19.75
C ALA A 14 1.63 -23.90 19.21
N ILE A 15 0.97 -24.68 18.36
CA ILE A 15 -0.31 -24.34 17.73
C ILE A 15 -1.45 -24.18 18.75
N PRO A 16 -1.69 -25.12 19.71
CA PRO A 16 -2.74 -24.97 20.72
C PRO A 16 -2.55 -23.72 21.58
N ARG A 17 -1.29 -23.35 21.85
CA ARG A 17 -0.94 -22.20 22.65
C ARG A 17 -1.19 -20.87 21.94
N VAL A 18 -0.82 -20.76 20.67
CA VAL A 18 -1.11 -19.58 19.85
C VAL A 18 -2.61 -19.32 19.81
N GLN A 19 -3.40 -20.37 19.60
CA GLN A 19 -4.85 -20.26 19.59
C GLN A 19 -5.39 -19.83 20.96
N ALA A 20 -4.85 -20.38 22.05
CA ALA A 20 -5.24 -19.99 23.41
C ALA A 20 -4.98 -18.52 23.72
N VAL A 21 -3.85 -17.96 23.27
CA VAL A 21 -3.53 -16.53 23.41
C VAL A 21 -4.49 -15.69 22.58
N LEU A 22 -4.70 -16.03 21.31
CA LEU A 22 -5.59 -15.29 20.42
C LEU A 22 -7.04 -15.31 20.93
N ASP A 23 -7.52 -16.45 21.42
CA ASP A 23 -8.88 -16.61 21.95
C ASP A 23 -9.04 -15.83 23.27
N ALA A 24 -8.04 -15.87 24.15
CA ALA A 24 -8.05 -15.11 25.40
C ALA A 24 -8.07 -13.60 25.13
N VAL A 25 -7.25 -13.11 24.22
CA VAL A 25 -7.25 -11.68 23.84
C VAL A 25 -8.57 -11.31 23.17
N ALA A 26 -9.13 -12.16 22.29
CA ALA A 26 -10.41 -11.90 21.63
C ALA A 26 -11.55 -11.82 22.66
N GLU A 27 -11.60 -12.74 23.63
CA GLU A 27 -12.57 -12.74 24.72
C GLU A 27 -12.47 -11.47 25.57
N ILE A 28 -11.25 -11.11 25.99
CA ILE A 28 -10.98 -9.91 26.81
C ILE A 28 -11.34 -8.64 26.02
N CYS A 29 -10.89 -8.52 24.78
CA CYS A 29 -11.24 -7.40 23.91
C CYS A 29 -12.75 -7.31 23.67
N GLY A 30 -13.46 -8.43 23.52
CA GLY A 30 -14.91 -8.46 23.40
C GLY A 30 -15.60 -7.98 24.69
N ARG A 31 -15.17 -8.46 25.86
CA ARG A 31 -15.70 -8.07 27.18
C ARG A 31 -15.55 -6.58 27.44
N HIS A 32 -14.37 -6.05 27.22
CA HIS A 32 -14.05 -4.63 27.44
C HIS A 32 -14.30 -3.75 26.21
N ARG A 33 -14.83 -4.33 25.12
CA ARG A 33 -15.13 -3.65 23.84
C ARG A 33 -13.94 -2.88 23.25
N ILE A 34 -12.75 -3.48 23.32
CA ILE A 34 -11.51 -2.93 22.75
C ILE A 34 -11.47 -3.29 21.26
N THR A 35 -12.02 -2.42 20.42
CA THR A 35 -12.07 -2.64 18.96
C THR A 35 -10.76 -2.28 18.25
N ALA A 36 -9.92 -1.47 18.88
CA ALA A 36 -8.67 -0.96 18.30
C ALA A 36 -7.62 -2.07 18.02
N LEU A 37 -7.77 -3.27 18.60
CA LEU A 37 -6.84 -4.39 18.41
C LEU A 37 -7.31 -5.45 17.41
N GLN A 38 -8.50 -5.30 16.82
CA GLN A 38 -9.08 -6.32 15.93
C GLN A 38 -8.21 -6.62 14.72
N ASP A 39 -7.71 -5.61 14.03
CA ASP A 39 -6.84 -5.78 12.86
C ASP A 39 -5.53 -6.48 13.23
N PHE A 40 -4.97 -6.17 14.40
CA PHE A 40 -3.74 -6.80 14.87
C PHE A 40 -3.97 -8.27 15.27
N GLN A 41 -5.08 -8.59 15.93
CA GLN A 41 -5.48 -9.97 16.22
C GLN A 41 -5.61 -10.81 14.95
N GLU A 42 -6.30 -10.27 13.94
CA GLU A 42 -6.49 -10.95 12.66
C GLU A 42 -5.17 -11.17 11.93
N SER A 43 -4.26 -10.20 11.99
CA SER A 43 -2.90 -10.33 11.46
C SER A 43 -2.11 -11.46 12.14
N CYS A 44 -2.17 -11.56 13.46
CA CYS A 44 -1.52 -12.64 14.22
C CYS A 44 -2.10 -14.01 13.84
N ARG A 45 -3.44 -14.10 13.68
CA ARG A 45 -4.11 -15.34 13.26
C ARG A 45 -3.66 -15.79 11.87
N ARG A 46 -3.68 -14.91 10.89
CA ARG A 46 -3.21 -15.23 9.52
C ARG A 46 -1.75 -15.67 9.51
N PHE A 47 -0.89 -15.01 10.28
CA PHE A 47 0.51 -15.40 10.37
C PHE A 47 0.68 -16.79 11.02
N ALA A 48 -0.14 -17.14 12.01
CA ALA A 48 -0.12 -18.44 12.65
C ALA A 48 -0.56 -19.58 11.71
N GLU A 49 -1.54 -19.34 10.86
CA GLU A 49 -2.07 -20.30 9.88
C GLU A 49 -1.11 -20.54 8.69
N ASP A 50 -0.31 -19.54 8.33
CA ASP A 50 0.61 -19.64 7.21
C ASP A 50 1.85 -20.48 7.60
N LYS A 51 2.05 -21.61 6.92
CA LYS A 51 3.17 -22.54 7.20
C LYS A 51 4.49 -22.13 6.55
N VAL A 52 4.49 -21.06 5.78
CA VAL A 52 5.62 -20.61 4.99
C VAL A 52 6.19 -19.31 5.58
N LEU A 53 7.53 -19.21 5.65
CA LEU A 53 8.18 -17.99 6.08
C LEU A 53 8.23 -16.97 4.93
N ASN A 54 7.62 -15.82 5.13
CA ASN A 54 7.59 -14.77 4.14
C ASN A 54 8.86 -13.92 4.18
N VAL A 55 9.62 -13.91 3.09
CA VAL A 55 10.77 -13.02 2.86
C VAL A 55 10.32 -11.93 1.89
N ALA A 56 10.00 -10.76 2.44
CA ALA A 56 9.51 -9.64 1.64
C ALA A 56 10.67 -8.75 1.18
N VAL A 57 10.70 -8.45 -0.11
CA VAL A 57 11.73 -7.60 -0.72
C VAL A 57 11.18 -6.19 -0.88
N PHE A 58 11.71 -5.27 -0.09
CA PHE A 58 11.35 -3.85 -0.06
C PHE A 58 12.41 -2.99 -0.75
N GLY A 59 12.09 -1.74 -1.01
CA GLY A 59 13.03 -0.75 -1.54
C GLY A 59 12.40 0.09 -2.64
N ARG A 60 13.06 1.19 -2.96
CA ARG A 60 12.63 2.18 -3.96
C ARG A 60 12.45 1.57 -5.35
N PHE A 61 11.74 2.30 -6.20
CA PHE A 61 11.71 2.01 -7.63
C PHE A 61 13.15 1.97 -8.19
N LYS A 62 13.43 1.04 -9.07
CA LYS A 62 14.79 0.78 -9.58
C LYS A 62 15.85 0.33 -8.55
N ALA A 63 15.48 0.07 -7.32
CA ALA A 63 16.41 -0.51 -6.33
C ALA A 63 16.86 -1.95 -6.66
N GLY A 64 16.30 -2.59 -7.69
CA GLY A 64 16.72 -3.91 -8.14
C GLY A 64 15.96 -5.09 -7.52
N LYS A 65 14.80 -4.86 -6.87
CA LYS A 65 13.96 -5.90 -6.26
C LYS A 65 13.62 -7.04 -7.21
N SER A 66 12.88 -6.73 -8.27
CA SER A 66 12.44 -7.73 -9.26
C SER A 66 13.63 -8.36 -10.01
N SER A 67 14.73 -7.62 -10.20
CA SER A 67 15.98 -8.19 -10.77
C SER A 67 16.61 -9.21 -9.83
N PHE A 68 16.62 -8.94 -8.52
CA PHE A 68 17.08 -9.89 -7.52
C PHE A 68 16.20 -11.15 -7.50
N LEU A 69 14.88 -10.99 -7.48
CA LEU A 69 13.96 -12.13 -7.51
C LEU A 69 14.04 -12.94 -8.80
N ASN A 70 14.18 -12.30 -9.95
CA ASN A 70 14.44 -12.98 -11.22
C ASN A 70 15.76 -13.77 -11.19
N HIS A 71 16.78 -13.26 -10.51
CA HIS A 71 18.03 -14.00 -10.31
C HIS A 71 17.79 -15.27 -9.47
N LEU A 72 17.00 -15.19 -8.37
CA LEU A 72 16.65 -16.37 -7.58
C LEU A 72 15.82 -17.39 -8.37
N ILE A 73 14.90 -16.94 -9.22
CA ILE A 73 14.10 -17.79 -10.12
C ILE A 73 14.97 -18.43 -11.21
N GLY A 74 16.08 -17.78 -11.58
CA GLY A 74 16.96 -18.23 -12.66
C GLY A 74 16.51 -17.83 -14.07
N ARG A 75 15.45 -17.02 -14.20
CA ARG A 75 14.94 -16.50 -15.49
C ARG A 75 14.17 -15.18 -15.29
N PRO A 76 14.02 -14.35 -16.35
CA PRO A 76 13.28 -13.08 -16.28
C PRO A 76 11.77 -13.34 -16.33
N LEU A 77 11.17 -13.65 -15.19
CA LEU A 77 9.72 -13.88 -15.03
C LEU A 77 8.99 -12.62 -14.54
N LEU A 78 9.58 -11.93 -13.58
CA LEU A 78 9.04 -10.67 -13.08
C LEU A 78 9.41 -9.53 -14.03
N PRO A 79 8.48 -8.60 -14.29
CA PRO A 79 8.77 -7.48 -15.17
C PRO A 79 9.86 -6.57 -14.57
N VAL A 80 10.82 -6.19 -15.41
CA VAL A 80 11.92 -5.27 -15.07
C VAL A 80 12.00 -4.19 -16.13
N GLY A 81 11.97 -2.90 -15.77
CA GLY A 81 12.01 -1.83 -16.75
C GLY A 81 12.25 -0.44 -16.19
N VAL A 82 12.13 0.56 -17.07
CA VAL A 82 12.44 1.96 -16.79
C VAL A 82 11.25 2.71 -16.19
N ILE A 83 10.05 2.21 -16.36
CA ILE A 83 8.77 2.73 -15.83
C ILE A 83 8.35 1.86 -14.65
N PRO A 84 7.66 2.38 -13.59
CA PRO A 84 7.11 1.56 -12.51
C PRO A 84 6.33 0.37 -13.09
N ILE A 85 6.61 -0.85 -12.66
CA ILE A 85 6.19 -2.02 -13.44
C ILE A 85 5.33 -2.98 -12.62
N THR A 86 5.42 -2.98 -11.29
CA THR A 86 4.70 -3.93 -10.45
C THR A 86 3.50 -3.26 -9.82
N SER A 87 2.31 -3.59 -10.29
CA SER A 87 1.03 -3.04 -9.80
C SER A 87 0.37 -3.90 -8.72
N ALA A 88 0.84 -5.15 -8.51
CA ALA A 88 0.28 -6.08 -7.54
C ALA A 88 1.38 -6.82 -6.77
N VAL A 89 1.12 -7.17 -5.51
CA VAL A 89 2.00 -8.01 -4.70
C VAL A 89 2.18 -9.37 -5.37
N THR A 90 3.42 -9.82 -5.51
CA THR A 90 3.72 -11.11 -6.11
C THR A 90 4.39 -12.05 -5.11
N GLU A 91 3.72 -13.15 -4.83
CA GLU A 91 4.20 -14.24 -3.98
C GLU A 91 4.89 -15.30 -4.85
N ILE A 92 6.11 -15.70 -4.49
CA ILE A 92 6.92 -16.68 -5.23
C ILE A 92 7.38 -17.76 -4.28
N GLN A 93 7.00 -19.00 -4.53
CA GLN A 93 7.35 -20.14 -3.68
C GLN A 93 7.64 -21.40 -4.49
N TYR A 94 8.13 -22.45 -3.81
CA TYR A 94 8.28 -23.75 -4.41
C TYR A 94 6.92 -24.39 -4.73
N GLY A 95 6.85 -25.03 -5.88
CA GLY A 95 5.78 -25.94 -6.28
C GLY A 95 6.32 -27.01 -7.21
N ALA A 96 5.83 -28.25 -7.08
CA ALA A 96 6.29 -29.39 -7.90
C ALA A 96 6.02 -29.19 -9.41
N MET A 97 5.08 -28.33 -9.76
CA MET A 97 4.74 -27.91 -11.12
C MET A 97 4.66 -26.40 -11.21
N GLU A 98 4.96 -25.86 -12.38
CA GLU A 98 4.76 -24.43 -12.64
C GLU A 98 3.27 -24.09 -12.60
N ARG A 99 2.90 -23.20 -11.69
CA ARG A 99 1.54 -22.72 -11.53
C ARG A 99 1.54 -21.23 -11.24
N ALA A 100 0.59 -20.53 -11.82
CA ALA A 100 0.33 -19.13 -11.50
C ALA A 100 -1.15 -18.95 -11.19
N GLU A 101 -1.42 -18.29 -10.09
CA GLU A 101 -2.77 -17.93 -9.66
C GLU A 101 -2.85 -16.41 -9.47
N VAL A 102 -3.88 -15.81 -10.03
CA VAL A 102 -4.23 -14.41 -9.83
C VAL A 102 -5.41 -14.35 -8.85
N ILE A 103 -5.22 -13.67 -7.75
CA ILE A 103 -6.23 -13.45 -6.72
C ILE A 103 -6.69 -12.00 -6.86
N PHE A 104 -7.97 -11.79 -7.10
CA PHE A 104 -8.57 -10.48 -7.30
C PHE A 104 -9.06 -9.88 -5.98
N GLN A 105 -9.28 -8.56 -5.96
CA GLN A 105 -9.77 -7.83 -4.78
C GLN A 105 -11.19 -8.27 -4.34
N ASP A 106 -11.99 -8.81 -5.27
CA ASP A 106 -13.31 -9.38 -5.00
C ASP A 106 -13.27 -10.82 -4.42
N GLY A 107 -12.07 -11.37 -4.17
CA GLY A 107 -11.85 -12.72 -3.66
C GLY A 107 -11.84 -13.82 -4.71
N ARG A 108 -12.12 -13.51 -5.97
CA ARG A 108 -12.04 -14.46 -7.09
C ARG A 108 -10.60 -14.88 -7.32
N THR A 109 -10.37 -16.16 -7.59
CA THR A 109 -9.06 -16.72 -7.96
C THR A 109 -9.11 -17.31 -9.36
N GLU A 110 -8.12 -17.00 -10.17
CA GLU A 110 -7.99 -17.49 -11.54
C GLU A 110 -6.59 -18.11 -11.75
N ALA A 111 -6.55 -19.36 -12.21
CA ALA A 111 -5.31 -19.99 -12.65
C ALA A 111 -4.98 -19.51 -14.07
N VAL A 112 -3.78 -18.96 -14.26
CA VAL A 112 -3.33 -18.39 -15.52
C VAL A 112 -2.02 -19.01 -15.97
N PRO A 113 -1.78 -19.17 -17.30
CA PRO A 113 -0.48 -19.59 -17.80
C PRO A 113 0.61 -18.57 -17.43
N LEU A 114 1.81 -19.06 -17.05
CA LEU A 114 2.96 -18.19 -16.72
C LEU A 114 3.31 -17.20 -17.84
N SER A 115 3.10 -17.57 -19.11
CA SER A 115 3.32 -16.68 -20.25
C SER A 115 2.39 -15.47 -20.32
N ARG A 116 1.28 -15.48 -19.57
CA ARG A 116 0.30 -14.38 -19.53
C ARG A 116 0.33 -13.59 -18.24
N ILE A 117 1.23 -13.92 -17.32
CA ILE A 117 1.23 -13.34 -15.98
C ILE A 117 1.59 -11.86 -16.00
N SER A 118 2.42 -11.40 -16.94
CA SER A 118 2.77 -10.00 -17.15
C SER A 118 1.52 -9.12 -17.32
N GLN A 119 0.44 -9.68 -17.91
CA GLN A 119 -0.84 -9.00 -18.09
C GLN A 119 -1.54 -8.61 -16.79
N PHE A 120 -1.13 -9.16 -15.67
CA PHE A 120 -1.71 -8.91 -14.34
C PHE A 120 -0.75 -8.15 -13.41
N MET A 121 0.55 -8.24 -13.69
CA MET A 121 1.60 -7.68 -12.83
C MET A 121 2.22 -6.40 -13.40
N SER A 122 2.25 -6.26 -14.74
CA SER A 122 2.92 -5.15 -15.41
C SER A 122 2.04 -3.93 -15.49
N GLU A 123 2.54 -2.78 -15.08
CA GLU A 123 1.86 -1.49 -15.23
C GLU A 123 1.49 -1.18 -16.69
N THR A 124 2.28 -1.67 -17.64
CA THR A 124 2.00 -1.51 -19.08
C THR A 124 0.78 -2.30 -19.55
N GLU A 125 0.54 -3.50 -18.99
CA GLU A 125 -0.55 -4.40 -19.41
C GLU A 125 -1.72 -4.45 -18.41
N ASN A 126 -1.51 -3.99 -17.19
CA ASN A 126 -2.50 -3.81 -16.13
C ASN A 126 -2.28 -2.43 -15.47
N PRO A 127 -2.42 -1.35 -16.25
CA PRO A 127 -2.16 -0.01 -15.74
C PRO A 127 -2.99 0.24 -14.48
N GLU A 128 -2.32 0.69 -13.42
CA GLU A 128 -2.91 1.07 -12.13
C GLU A 128 -3.77 -0.02 -11.50
N ASN A 129 -3.42 -1.26 -11.79
CA ASN A 129 -4.18 -2.40 -11.33
C ASN A 129 -5.67 -2.36 -11.76
N ALA A 130 -5.95 -1.85 -12.97
CA ALA A 130 -7.31 -1.73 -13.51
C ALA A 130 -8.10 -3.05 -13.50
N LYS A 131 -7.39 -4.20 -13.47
CA LYS A 131 -7.99 -5.53 -13.37
C LYS A 131 -8.36 -5.93 -11.94
N GLY A 132 -8.07 -5.08 -10.94
CA GLY A 132 -8.38 -5.35 -9.54
C GLY A 132 -7.64 -6.57 -8.97
N VAL A 133 -6.37 -6.76 -9.32
CA VAL A 133 -5.54 -7.85 -8.80
C VAL A 133 -5.12 -7.53 -7.38
N ALA A 134 -5.49 -8.36 -6.41
CA ALA A 134 -5.03 -8.23 -5.03
C ALA A 134 -3.59 -8.77 -4.90
N ARG A 135 -3.33 -9.95 -5.46
CA ARG A 135 -1.99 -10.58 -5.46
C ARG A 135 -1.87 -11.63 -6.55
N VAL A 136 -0.64 -11.91 -6.92
CA VAL A 136 -0.28 -12.98 -7.84
C VAL A 136 0.56 -14.00 -7.08
N ARG A 137 0.20 -15.29 -7.17
CA ARG A 137 0.96 -16.38 -6.57
C ARG A 137 1.62 -17.22 -7.66
N LEU A 138 2.93 -17.40 -7.52
CA LEU A 138 3.77 -18.20 -8.40
C LEU A 138 4.31 -19.42 -7.66
N GLU A 139 4.03 -20.60 -8.15
CA GLU A 139 4.63 -21.84 -7.71
C GLU A 139 5.60 -22.33 -8.79
N LEU A 140 6.86 -22.48 -8.42
CA LEU A 140 7.93 -22.75 -9.38
C LEU A 140 8.85 -23.87 -8.87
N PRO A 141 9.13 -24.93 -9.67
CA PRO A 141 10.11 -25.96 -9.32
C PRO A 141 11.51 -25.38 -9.08
N ALA A 142 11.88 -24.30 -9.79
CA ALA A 142 13.15 -23.61 -9.62
C ALA A 142 13.40 -23.08 -8.20
N MET A 143 12.34 -22.94 -7.39
CA MET A 143 12.42 -22.50 -6.01
C MET A 143 12.61 -23.63 -5.00
N GLU A 144 12.87 -24.87 -5.43
CA GLU A 144 13.04 -26.04 -4.55
C GLU A 144 14.10 -25.82 -3.48
N ARG A 145 15.20 -25.16 -3.82
CA ARG A 145 16.25 -24.82 -2.86
C ARG A 145 15.81 -23.87 -1.74
N TYR A 146 14.65 -23.25 -1.88
CA TYR A 146 14.02 -22.35 -0.89
C TYR A 146 12.72 -22.92 -0.35
N LEU A 147 12.61 -24.23 -0.23
CA LEU A 147 11.46 -24.89 0.37
C LEU A 147 11.19 -24.32 1.77
N GLY A 148 9.93 -24.03 2.08
CA GLY A 148 9.52 -23.38 3.35
C GLY A 148 9.63 -21.86 3.35
N ILE A 149 10.14 -21.25 2.27
CA ILE A 149 10.21 -19.79 2.11
C ILE A 149 9.29 -19.35 0.98
N ARG A 150 8.58 -18.24 1.19
CA ARG A 150 7.86 -17.48 0.17
C ARG A 150 8.53 -16.12 0.01
N PHE A 151 9.06 -15.85 -1.16
CA PHE A 151 9.53 -14.52 -1.52
C PHE A 151 8.37 -13.67 -1.98
N VAL A 152 8.38 -12.40 -1.58
CA VAL A 152 7.32 -11.46 -1.92
C VAL A 152 7.92 -10.23 -2.56
N ASP A 153 7.60 -10.04 -3.85
CA ASP A 153 7.87 -8.77 -4.53
C ASP A 153 6.79 -7.77 -4.13
N THR A 154 7.20 -6.74 -3.42
CA THR A 154 6.29 -5.66 -3.09
C THR A 154 6.36 -4.60 -4.18
N PRO A 155 5.21 -4.04 -4.64
CA PRO A 155 5.24 -2.84 -5.46
C PRO A 155 6.16 -1.81 -4.82
N GLY A 156 6.93 -1.06 -5.63
CA GLY A 156 7.96 -0.17 -5.11
C GLY A 156 7.44 0.73 -4.00
N LEU A 157 8.11 0.74 -2.86
CA LEU A 157 7.69 1.50 -1.68
C LEU A 157 7.83 3.03 -1.83
N ASP A 158 8.47 3.52 -2.89
CA ASP A 158 8.31 4.91 -3.32
C ASP A 158 6.85 5.17 -3.69
N SER A 159 6.17 4.15 -4.23
CA SER A 159 4.72 4.17 -4.39
C SER A 159 3.95 3.92 -3.07
N VAL A 160 4.55 3.30 -2.06
CA VAL A 160 3.92 3.09 -0.74
C VAL A 160 3.93 4.39 0.07
N PHE A 161 4.99 5.18 -0.02
CA PHE A 161 5.04 6.51 0.59
C PHE A 161 4.52 7.62 -0.35
N GLU A 162 4.44 7.38 -1.66
CA GLU A 162 3.98 8.37 -2.63
C GLU A 162 2.71 7.97 -3.42
N HIS A 163 2.49 6.72 -3.86
CA HIS A 163 1.40 6.48 -4.84
C HIS A 163 0.59 5.16 -4.79
N ASN A 164 0.94 4.09 -4.04
CA ASN A 164 0.17 2.83 -4.15
C ASN A 164 0.17 1.99 -2.87
N THR A 165 -0.48 2.47 -1.87
CA THR A 165 -0.29 2.14 -0.46
C THR A 165 -1.08 0.93 0.05
N GLY A 166 -2.16 0.55 -0.60
CA GLY A 166 -3.09 -0.45 -0.05
C GLY A 166 -2.49 -1.85 0.10
N ALA A 167 -1.99 -2.43 -0.98
CA ALA A 167 -1.58 -3.84 -1.02
C ALA A 167 -0.27 -4.13 -0.26
N SER A 168 0.69 -3.19 -0.24
CA SER A 168 1.99 -3.41 0.38
C SER A 168 1.96 -3.28 1.90
N LEU A 169 1.16 -2.36 2.45
CA LEU A 169 1.01 -2.18 3.90
C LEU A 169 0.17 -3.29 4.54
N GLU A 170 -0.85 -3.83 3.82
CA GLU A 170 -1.56 -5.04 4.27
C GLU A 170 -0.64 -6.22 4.47
N TRP A 171 0.45 -6.21 3.74
CA TRP A 171 1.39 -7.31 3.75
C TRP A 171 2.45 -7.18 4.85
N LEU A 172 2.75 -5.96 5.34
CA LEU A 172 3.74 -5.71 6.40
C LEU A 172 3.53 -6.60 7.64
N PRO A 173 2.31 -6.78 8.16
CA PRO A 173 2.10 -7.67 9.30
C PRO A 173 2.45 -9.14 9.03
N ASN A 174 2.50 -9.57 7.77
CA ASN A 174 2.81 -10.95 7.37
C ASN A 174 4.31 -11.18 7.10
N VAL A 175 5.15 -10.15 7.22
CA VAL A 175 6.60 -10.24 6.96
C VAL A 175 7.30 -11.03 8.05
N GLY A 176 8.05 -12.03 7.64
CA GLY A 176 8.97 -12.78 8.48
C GLY A 176 10.38 -12.18 8.47
N LEU A 177 10.97 -12.04 7.29
CA LEU A 177 12.23 -11.34 7.05
C LEU A 177 11.99 -10.21 6.07
N ALA A 178 12.41 -9.00 6.41
CA ALA A 178 12.43 -7.87 5.48
C ALA A 178 13.81 -7.74 4.82
N LEU A 179 13.87 -7.90 3.51
CA LEU A 179 15.06 -7.68 2.71
C LEU A 179 14.93 -6.33 2.00
N VAL A 180 15.66 -5.32 2.47
CA VAL A 180 15.56 -3.95 1.94
C VAL A 180 16.62 -3.75 0.85
N ALA A 181 16.17 -3.67 -0.40
CA ALA A 181 17.02 -3.39 -1.55
C ALA A 181 17.32 -1.88 -1.65
N VAL A 182 18.60 -1.52 -1.62
CA VAL A 182 19.09 -0.14 -1.73
C VAL A 182 20.16 -0.11 -2.83
N GLY A 183 20.00 0.80 -3.80
CA GLY A 183 21.02 1.01 -4.82
C GLY A 183 22.25 1.75 -4.27
N VAL A 184 23.40 1.58 -4.92
CA VAL A 184 24.63 2.27 -4.51
C VAL A 184 24.65 3.77 -4.87
N ASP A 185 23.73 4.24 -5.70
CA ASP A 185 23.64 5.64 -6.16
C ASP A 185 22.21 6.18 -6.10
N PRO A 186 21.90 7.08 -5.14
CA PRO A 186 22.63 7.35 -3.90
C PRO A 186 22.44 6.22 -2.88
N PRO A 187 23.47 5.88 -2.10
CA PRO A 187 23.34 4.86 -1.09
C PRO A 187 22.56 5.39 0.12
N LEU A 188 21.53 4.68 0.53
CA LEU A 188 20.75 4.89 1.75
C LEU A 188 20.20 6.33 1.90
N SER A 189 19.05 6.58 1.33
CA SER A 189 18.34 7.85 1.46
C SER A 189 17.59 7.96 2.79
N GLN A 190 17.08 9.16 3.12
CA GLN A 190 16.23 9.38 4.28
C GLN A 190 14.97 8.48 4.24
N HIS A 191 14.38 8.30 3.07
CA HIS A 191 13.26 7.39 2.83
C HIS A 191 13.58 5.92 3.16
N ASP A 192 14.78 5.45 2.78
CA ASP A 192 15.20 4.09 3.10
C ASP A 192 15.34 3.90 4.62
N LEU A 193 15.81 4.93 5.34
CA LEU A 193 15.88 4.90 6.80
C LEU A 193 14.51 4.90 7.47
N GLU A 194 13.56 5.67 6.95
CA GLU A 194 12.17 5.71 7.42
C GLU A 194 11.49 4.36 7.20
N LEU A 195 11.69 3.76 6.04
CA LEU A 195 11.22 2.41 5.73
C LEU A 195 11.78 1.38 6.73
N ILE A 196 13.08 1.37 6.97
CA ILE A 196 13.72 0.44 7.90
C ILE A 196 13.15 0.62 9.32
N ARG A 197 12.91 1.86 9.75
CA ARG A 197 12.27 2.14 11.05
C ARG A 197 10.86 1.62 11.14
N SER A 198 10.06 1.78 10.09
CA SER A 198 8.69 1.27 10.06
C SER A 198 8.65 -0.26 10.05
N LEU A 199 9.53 -0.90 9.28
CA LEU A 199 9.64 -2.37 9.23
C LEU A 199 9.99 -3.00 10.58
N LYS A 200 10.78 -2.31 11.42
CA LYS A 200 11.17 -2.80 12.77
C LYS A 200 9.98 -3.16 13.64
N ARG A 201 8.83 -2.53 13.43
CA ARG A 201 7.60 -2.78 14.19
C ARG A 201 6.97 -4.12 13.84
N TYR A 202 7.11 -4.55 12.59
CA TYR A 202 6.43 -5.74 12.06
C TYR A 202 7.31 -6.97 12.05
N THR A 203 8.64 -6.79 11.96
CA THR A 203 9.59 -7.90 11.99
C THR A 203 10.84 -7.54 12.75
N PRO A 204 11.32 -8.44 13.63
CA PRO A 204 12.62 -8.27 14.30
C PRO A 204 13.80 -8.51 13.35
N ARG A 205 13.57 -9.09 12.16
CA ARG A 205 14.60 -9.46 11.20
C ARG A 205 14.56 -8.58 9.95
N ILE A 206 15.60 -7.76 9.81
CA ILE A 206 15.81 -6.92 8.64
C ILE A 206 17.23 -7.14 8.14
N ALA A 207 17.38 -7.30 6.82
CA ALA A 207 18.66 -7.34 6.13
C ALA A 207 18.67 -6.35 4.98
N LEU A 208 19.82 -5.75 4.68
CA LEU A 208 19.99 -4.81 3.59
C LEU A 208 20.63 -5.50 2.39
N LEU A 209 20.02 -5.37 1.22
CA LEU A 209 20.58 -5.79 -0.06
C LEU A 209 21.12 -4.57 -0.78
N LEU A 210 22.44 -4.38 -0.77
CA LEU A 210 23.10 -3.27 -1.47
C LEU A 210 23.29 -3.65 -2.93
N THR A 211 22.41 -3.16 -3.80
CA THR A 211 22.31 -3.57 -5.20
C THR A 211 23.16 -2.71 -6.13
N LYS A 212 23.38 -3.21 -7.36
CA LYS A 212 24.14 -2.51 -8.43
C LYS A 212 25.59 -2.20 -8.04
N VAL A 213 26.19 -3.06 -7.23
CA VAL A 213 27.59 -2.86 -6.81
C VAL A 213 28.60 -3.01 -7.95
N ASP A 214 28.15 -3.48 -9.10
CA ASP A 214 28.91 -3.57 -10.35
C ASP A 214 29.31 -2.23 -10.94
N VAL A 215 28.70 -1.12 -10.53
CA VAL A 215 29.07 0.22 -10.98
C VAL A 215 30.20 0.84 -10.16
N LEU A 216 30.64 0.15 -9.09
CA LEU A 216 31.69 0.61 -8.17
C LEU A 216 32.92 -0.27 -8.26
N GLU A 217 34.09 0.33 -8.10
CA GLU A 217 35.34 -0.39 -7.87
C GLU A 217 35.37 -1.03 -6.46
N GLU A 218 36.28 -1.96 -6.21
CA GLU A 218 36.29 -2.75 -4.97
C GLU A 218 36.48 -1.88 -3.73
N ASP A 219 37.39 -0.89 -3.77
CA ASP A 219 37.62 0.06 -2.68
C ASP A 219 36.40 0.95 -2.42
N GLU A 220 35.72 1.38 -3.47
CA GLU A 220 34.50 2.18 -3.38
C GLU A 220 33.35 1.38 -2.74
N ARG A 221 33.24 0.08 -3.06
CA ARG A 221 32.24 -0.80 -2.44
C ARG A 221 32.43 -0.88 -0.94
N LEU A 222 33.67 -1.02 -0.46
CA LEU A 222 33.99 -1.04 0.96
C LEU A 222 33.64 0.30 1.63
N GLN A 223 33.93 1.41 0.99
CA GLN A 223 33.59 2.75 1.50
C GLN A 223 32.07 2.93 1.59
N VAL A 224 31.32 2.56 0.56
CA VAL A 224 29.83 2.65 0.55
C VAL A 224 29.23 1.74 1.63
N GLN A 225 29.72 0.51 1.79
CA GLN A 225 29.27 -0.38 2.88
C GLN A 225 29.56 0.20 4.26
N GLY A 226 30.74 0.79 4.46
CA GLY A 226 31.12 1.48 5.70
C GLY A 226 30.20 2.65 6.01
N PHE A 227 29.90 3.48 4.99
CA PHE A 227 28.95 4.58 5.10
C PHE A 227 27.56 4.09 5.50
N VAL A 228 26.99 3.13 4.76
CA VAL A 228 25.67 2.56 5.04
C VAL A 228 25.61 1.99 6.46
N ARG A 229 26.64 1.23 6.89
CA ARG A 229 26.72 0.70 8.25
C ARG A 229 26.73 1.81 9.31
N SER A 230 27.47 2.88 9.07
CA SER A 230 27.53 4.02 9.99
C SER A 230 26.21 4.77 10.12
N GLN A 231 25.46 4.91 9.02
CA GLN A 231 24.14 5.54 9.03
C GLN A 231 23.09 4.66 9.75
N LEU A 232 23.12 3.35 9.51
CA LEU A 232 22.23 2.39 10.19
C LEU A 232 22.49 2.37 11.69
N ALA A 233 23.76 2.39 12.14
CA ALA A 233 24.11 2.40 13.56
C ALA A 233 23.59 3.63 14.32
N ARG A 234 23.28 4.74 13.63
CA ARG A 234 22.66 5.92 14.24
C ARG A 234 21.16 5.76 14.47
N CYS A 235 20.53 4.84 13.76
CA CYS A 235 19.08 4.67 13.73
C CYS A 235 18.61 3.33 14.32
N TRP A 236 19.55 2.43 14.64
CA TRP A 236 19.26 1.06 15.01
C TRP A 236 20.17 0.59 16.16
N ASP A 237 19.55 0.11 17.24
CA ASP A 237 20.24 -0.46 18.41
C ASP A 237 20.64 -1.92 18.13
N GLY A 238 21.32 -2.20 17.04
CA GLY A 238 21.71 -3.53 16.64
C GLY A 238 22.43 -3.55 15.30
N SER A 239 22.94 -4.69 14.89
CA SER A 239 23.60 -4.85 13.59
C SER A 239 22.57 -5.30 12.54
N VAL A 240 22.36 -4.47 11.51
CA VAL A 240 21.63 -4.87 10.30
C VAL A 240 22.64 -5.48 9.33
N PRO A 241 22.52 -6.76 8.95
CA PRO A 241 23.42 -7.38 7.99
C PRO A 241 23.25 -6.72 6.61
N ILE A 242 24.39 -6.46 5.95
CA ILE A 242 24.45 -5.79 4.64
C ILE A 242 25.06 -6.75 3.64
N PHE A 243 24.32 -7.06 2.58
CA PHE A 243 24.75 -7.97 1.51
C PHE A 243 24.90 -7.17 0.20
N PRO A 244 26.13 -7.01 -0.32
CA PRO A 244 26.34 -6.46 -1.65
C PRO A 244 25.83 -7.45 -2.71
N PHE A 245 25.20 -6.91 -3.78
CA PHE A 245 24.58 -7.71 -4.82
C PHE A 245 24.65 -7.06 -6.20
N SER A 246 24.90 -7.85 -7.22
CA SER A 246 24.77 -7.51 -8.64
C SER A 246 24.30 -8.70 -9.44
N ILE A 247 23.46 -8.48 -10.45
CA ILE A 247 23.04 -9.51 -11.42
C ILE A 247 24.05 -9.71 -12.55
N ARG A 248 25.14 -8.94 -12.57
CA ARG A 248 26.15 -9.01 -13.63
C ARG A 248 27.05 -10.23 -13.44
N PRO A 249 27.58 -10.80 -14.56
CA PRO A 249 28.60 -11.85 -14.48
C PRO A 249 29.83 -11.36 -13.71
N GLY A 250 30.50 -12.29 -13.01
CA GLY A 250 31.69 -11.99 -12.20
C GLY A 250 31.40 -11.67 -10.73
N PHE A 251 30.13 -11.66 -10.30
CA PHE A 251 29.70 -11.40 -8.93
C PHE A 251 29.14 -12.64 -8.23
N GLU A 252 29.38 -13.84 -8.76
CA GLU A 252 28.84 -15.11 -8.26
C GLU A 252 29.27 -15.39 -6.81
N GLY A 253 30.43 -14.83 -6.37
CA GLY A 253 30.88 -14.90 -4.99
C GLY A 253 29.93 -14.18 -4.02
N LEU A 254 29.37 -13.04 -4.43
CA LEU A 254 28.40 -12.29 -3.61
C LEU A 254 27.07 -13.04 -3.52
N HIS A 255 26.65 -13.69 -4.61
CA HIS A 255 25.43 -14.52 -4.62
C HIS A 255 25.56 -15.68 -3.63
N ARG A 256 26.71 -16.37 -3.64
CA ARG A 256 26.98 -17.45 -2.69
C ARG A 256 27.02 -16.96 -1.25
N ALA A 257 27.67 -15.83 -1.00
CA ALA A 257 27.74 -15.26 0.34
C ALA A 257 26.34 -14.91 0.89
N LEU A 258 25.46 -14.35 0.06
CA LEU A 258 24.06 -14.08 0.42
C LEU A 258 23.28 -15.37 0.69
N ASP A 259 23.44 -16.36 -0.19
CA ASP A 259 22.73 -17.64 -0.10
C ASP A 259 23.17 -18.42 1.14
N GLU A 260 24.46 -18.51 1.41
CA GLU A 260 25.03 -19.24 2.55
C GLU A 260 24.78 -18.56 3.89
N SER A 261 24.95 -17.24 3.95
CA SER A 261 24.90 -16.51 5.23
C SER A 261 23.49 -16.07 5.65
N LEU A 262 22.56 -15.87 4.68
CA LEU A 262 21.22 -15.39 4.97
C LEU A 262 20.15 -16.39 4.56
N LEU A 263 20.06 -16.74 3.27
CA LEU A 263 18.94 -17.54 2.76
C LEU A 263 18.98 -18.99 3.23
N SER A 264 20.18 -19.59 3.36
CA SER A 264 20.33 -20.93 3.92
C SER A 264 20.04 -20.97 5.41
N GLU A 265 20.47 -19.96 6.17
CA GLU A 265 20.12 -19.83 7.59
C GLU A 265 18.60 -19.68 7.77
N VAL A 266 17.97 -18.84 6.94
CA VAL A 266 16.52 -18.63 6.95
C VAL A 266 15.79 -19.93 6.57
N ARG A 267 16.29 -20.68 5.60
CA ARG A 267 15.71 -21.97 5.18
C ARG A 267 15.82 -23.03 6.26
N LEU A 268 17.01 -23.24 6.80
CA LEU A 268 17.28 -24.27 7.81
C LEU A 268 16.58 -23.97 9.15
N GLY A 269 16.37 -22.70 9.44
CA GLY A 269 15.69 -22.23 10.65
C GLY A 269 14.28 -21.68 10.40
N ALA A 270 13.65 -21.93 9.26
CA ALA A 270 12.40 -21.27 8.88
C ALA A 270 11.28 -21.47 9.91
N GLU A 271 11.10 -22.67 10.43
CA GLU A 271 10.11 -22.96 11.48
C GLU A 271 10.43 -22.26 12.78
N ARG A 272 11.67 -22.38 13.27
CA ARG A 272 12.14 -21.71 14.48
C ARG A 272 12.05 -20.18 14.36
N GLN A 273 12.40 -19.64 13.21
CA GLN A 273 12.30 -18.19 12.96
C GLN A 273 10.84 -17.72 12.91
N ARG A 274 9.99 -18.49 12.29
CA ARG A 274 8.54 -18.24 12.26
C ARG A 274 7.97 -18.23 13.68
N GLU A 275 8.38 -19.15 14.51
CA GLU A 275 8.00 -19.21 15.94
C GLU A 275 8.46 -17.96 16.70
N VAL A 276 9.73 -17.54 16.55
CA VAL A 276 10.26 -16.32 17.16
C VAL A 276 9.46 -15.07 16.73
N ILE A 277 9.12 -14.98 15.44
CA ILE A 277 8.34 -13.85 14.92
C ILE A 277 6.91 -13.88 15.45
N LEU A 278 6.28 -15.06 15.45
CA LEU A 278 4.93 -15.24 15.97
C LEU A 278 4.87 -14.90 17.46
N ARG A 279 5.84 -15.37 18.24
CA ARG A 279 6.00 -15.02 19.66
C ARG A 279 6.12 -13.50 19.85
N HIS A 280 6.97 -12.84 19.10
CA HIS A 280 7.11 -11.38 19.14
C HIS A 280 5.80 -10.64 18.83
N LYS A 281 5.03 -11.13 17.86
CA LYS A 281 3.72 -10.56 17.51
C LYS A 281 2.69 -10.78 18.64
N LEU A 282 2.65 -11.98 19.21
CA LEU A 282 1.74 -12.30 20.32
C LEU A 282 2.10 -11.51 21.58
N ASP A 283 3.38 -11.41 21.93
CA ASP A 283 3.85 -10.58 23.05
C ASP A 283 3.43 -9.12 22.87
N SER A 284 3.62 -8.58 21.68
CA SER A 284 3.19 -7.22 21.36
C SER A 284 1.67 -7.05 21.50
N LEU A 285 0.88 -8.03 21.06
CA LEU A 285 -0.58 -8.02 21.20
C LEU A 285 -1.01 -8.09 22.67
N LEU A 286 -0.37 -8.95 23.47
CA LEU A 286 -0.61 -9.05 24.92
C LEU A 286 -0.27 -7.75 25.64
N ASP A 287 0.87 -7.13 25.32
CA ASP A 287 1.31 -5.85 25.90
C ASP A 287 0.31 -4.72 25.58
N GLU A 288 -0.16 -4.65 24.33
CA GLU A 288 -1.15 -3.65 23.94
C GLU A 288 -2.49 -3.86 24.64
N CYS A 289 -2.95 -5.11 24.72
CA CYS A 289 -4.19 -5.43 25.44
C CYS A 289 -4.08 -5.07 26.93
N ALA A 290 -2.97 -5.44 27.57
CA ALA A 290 -2.69 -5.11 28.97
C ALA A 290 -2.62 -3.59 29.20
N ALA A 291 -2.07 -2.83 28.27
CA ALA A 291 -2.04 -1.36 28.35
C ALA A 291 -3.45 -0.75 28.37
N TYR A 292 -4.34 -1.20 27.48
CA TYR A 292 -5.76 -0.76 27.50
C TYR A 292 -6.46 -1.13 28.82
N LEU A 293 -6.25 -2.35 29.32
CA LEU A 293 -6.85 -2.78 30.58
C LEU A 293 -6.29 -2.01 31.79
N THR A 294 -5.00 -1.62 31.77
CA THR A 294 -4.40 -0.82 32.83
C THR A 294 -5.06 0.56 32.92
N VAL A 295 -5.37 1.18 31.79
CA VAL A 295 -6.14 2.43 31.75
C VAL A 295 -7.52 2.23 32.37
N ALA A 296 -8.21 1.14 32.02
CA ALA A 296 -9.52 0.82 32.58
C ALA A 296 -9.46 0.53 34.09
N LEU A 297 -8.46 -0.21 34.57
CA LEU A 297 -8.28 -0.53 35.98
C LEU A 297 -8.05 0.73 36.81
N GLN A 298 -7.13 1.59 36.39
CA GLN A 298 -6.84 2.84 37.11
C GLN A 298 -8.09 3.76 37.16
N ALA A 299 -8.86 3.79 36.06
CA ALA A 299 -10.11 4.53 36.02
C ALA A 299 -11.19 3.94 36.95
N ALA A 300 -11.21 2.61 37.13
CA ALA A 300 -12.16 1.93 38.01
C ALA A 300 -11.83 2.07 39.49
N GLU A 301 -10.58 2.34 39.86
CA GLU A 301 -10.09 2.45 41.25
C GLU A 301 -10.19 3.88 41.82
N ILE A 302 -10.52 4.89 41.02
CA ILE A 302 -10.62 6.28 41.44
C ILE A 302 -12.07 6.74 41.55
N SER A 303 -12.29 7.86 42.29
CA SER A 303 -13.61 8.48 42.44
C SER A 303 -14.13 9.07 41.13
N ASP A 304 -15.42 9.33 41.03
CA ASP A 304 -16.04 9.94 39.85
C ASP A 304 -15.45 11.31 39.48
N SER A 305 -15.07 12.11 40.48
CA SER A 305 -14.43 13.41 40.26
C SER A 305 -13.01 13.26 39.70
N GLU A 306 -12.23 12.31 40.23
CA GLU A 306 -10.88 12.01 39.74
C GLU A 306 -10.93 11.37 38.35
N ARG A 307 -11.97 10.57 38.07
CA ARG A 307 -12.24 9.99 36.76
C ARG A 307 -12.53 11.06 35.71
N ALA A 308 -13.28 12.09 36.08
CA ALA A 308 -13.51 13.24 35.22
C ALA A 308 -12.21 14.02 34.94
N GLU A 309 -11.34 14.17 35.95
CA GLU A 309 -10.00 14.76 35.76
C GLU A 309 -9.11 13.87 34.88
N LEU A 310 -9.10 12.56 35.12
CA LEU A 310 -8.35 11.60 34.31
C LEU A 310 -8.77 11.68 32.85
N ARG A 311 -10.09 11.68 32.57
CA ARG A 311 -10.63 11.88 31.24
C ARG A 311 -10.12 13.17 30.62
N GLN A 312 -10.15 14.27 31.34
CA GLN A 312 -9.67 15.56 30.85
C GLN A 312 -8.16 15.58 30.62
N LYS A 313 -7.36 14.92 31.45
CA LYS A 313 -5.90 14.82 31.30
C LYS A 313 -5.52 13.99 30.07
N ILE A 314 -6.21 12.89 29.81
CA ILE A 314 -5.91 11.99 28.68
C ILE A 314 -6.49 12.54 27.36
N LEU A 315 -7.80 12.76 27.30
CA LEU A 315 -8.48 13.20 26.08
C LEU A 315 -8.35 14.70 25.79
N GLY A 316 -8.04 15.48 26.81
CA GLY A 316 -8.04 16.93 26.74
C GLY A 316 -9.45 17.53 26.91
N GLN A 317 -9.56 18.84 26.71
CA GLN A 317 -10.86 19.52 26.72
C GLN A 317 -11.68 19.15 25.49
N LYS A 318 -13.01 19.27 25.57
CA LYS A 318 -13.90 18.96 24.42
C LYS A 318 -13.57 19.82 23.20
N GLU A 319 -13.10 21.04 23.38
CA GLU A 319 -12.64 21.94 22.35
C GLU A 319 -11.46 21.31 21.56
N SER A 320 -10.50 20.72 22.25
CA SER A 320 -9.33 20.08 21.62
C SER A 320 -9.70 18.86 20.76
N LEU A 321 -10.72 18.09 21.14
CA LEU A 321 -11.25 17.00 20.32
C LEU A 321 -12.01 17.53 19.11
N SER A 322 -12.81 18.60 19.31
CA SER A 322 -13.51 19.28 18.22
C SER A 322 -12.54 19.89 17.22
N ASP A 323 -11.45 20.50 17.68
CA ASP A 323 -10.40 21.08 16.83
C ASP A 323 -9.68 20.00 16.01
N SER A 324 -9.38 18.84 16.64
CA SER A 324 -8.76 17.73 15.94
C SER A 324 -9.69 17.16 14.84
N ARG A 325 -11.00 17.05 15.14
CA ARG A 325 -12.00 16.63 14.15
C ARG A 325 -12.16 17.67 13.04
N LEU A 326 -12.18 18.96 13.39
CA LEU A 326 -12.24 20.04 12.41
C LEU A 326 -11.01 20.05 11.50
N ALA A 327 -9.83 19.75 12.04
CA ALA A 327 -8.61 19.65 11.25
C ALA A 327 -8.73 18.57 10.13
N LEU A 328 -9.31 17.38 10.44
CA LEU A 328 -9.58 16.36 9.43
C LEU A 328 -10.53 16.85 8.32
N GLN A 329 -11.54 17.62 8.69
CA GLN A 329 -12.49 18.19 7.72
C GLN A 329 -11.85 19.29 6.86
N LEU A 330 -11.01 20.12 7.45
CA LEU A 330 -10.32 21.21 6.74
C LEU A 330 -9.31 20.70 5.73
N ILE A 331 -8.58 19.62 6.02
CA ILE A 331 -7.65 18.98 5.09
C ILE A 331 -8.38 18.66 3.78
N VAL A 332 -9.52 17.97 3.87
CA VAL A 332 -10.32 17.58 2.70
C VAL A 332 -10.92 18.78 1.98
N ARG A 333 -11.53 19.71 2.75
CA ARG A 333 -12.21 20.88 2.20
C ARG A 333 -11.24 21.80 1.43
N HIS A 334 -10.04 21.99 1.96
CA HIS A 334 -9.02 22.83 1.32
C HIS A 334 -8.66 22.26 -0.06
N ARG A 335 -8.42 20.95 -0.14
CA ARG A 335 -8.05 20.31 -1.42
C ARG A 335 -9.19 20.32 -2.43
N MET A 336 -10.42 20.03 -2.00
CA MET A 336 -11.60 20.05 -2.87
C MET A 336 -11.78 21.38 -3.60
N GLY A 337 -11.47 22.51 -2.96
CA GLY A 337 -11.62 23.83 -3.57
C GLY A 337 -10.67 24.13 -4.73
N SER A 338 -9.59 23.37 -4.90
CA SER A 338 -8.55 23.63 -5.93
C SER A 338 -8.51 22.58 -7.05
N ILE A 339 -9.21 21.46 -6.91
CA ILE A 339 -9.11 20.29 -7.83
C ILE A 339 -9.43 20.69 -9.27
N ARG A 340 -10.57 21.30 -9.49
CA ARG A 340 -11.02 21.68 -10.84
C ARG A 340 -10.03 22.56 -11.57
N THR A 341 -9.56 23.62 -10.90
CA THR A 341 -8.60 24.57 -11.47
C THR A 341 -7.28 23.89 -11.80
N SER A 342 -6.85 22.94 -10.95
CA SER A 342 -5.63 22.16 -11.19
C SER A 342 -5.79 21.26 -12.41
N PHE A 343 -6.92 20.58 -12.57
CA PHE A 343 -7.18 19.69 -13.71
C PHE A 343 -7.37 20.46 -15.03
N GLU A 344 -8.06 21.58 -14.99
CA GLU A 344 -8.18 22.45 -16.17
C GLU A 344 -6.80 23.00 -16.59
N SER A 345 -5.97 23.38 -15.62
CA SER A 345 -4.60 23.85 -15.90
C SER A 345 -3.71 22.74 -16.47
N LEU A 346 -3.83 21.51 -15.96
CA LEU A 346 -3.12 20.33 -16.45
C LEU A 346 -3.47 20.04 -17.91
N LEU A 347 -4.77 19.95 -18.24
CA LEU A 347 -5.26 19.62 -19.57
C LEU A 347 -5.04 20.74 -20.59
N LYS A 348 -4.84 21.98 -20.17
CA LYS A 348 -4.60 23.12 -21.05
C LYS A 348 -3.37 22.94 -21.93
N ALA A 349 -2.34 22.25 -21.44
CA ALA A 349 -1.15 21.95 -22.21
C ALA A 349 -1.40 21.02 -23.40
N ASP A 350 -2.44 20.17 -23.33
CA ASP A 350 -2.79 19.22 -24.37
C ASP A 350 -3.78 19.79 -25.41
N GLU A 351 -4.35 20.97 -25.19
CA GLU A 351 -5.33 21.60 -26.11
C GLU A 351 -4.76 21.78 -27.52
N ALA A 352 -3.58 22.38 -27.62
CA ALA A 352 -2.95 22.67 -28.93
C ALA A 352 -2.51 21.37 -29.66
N PRO A 353 -1.85 20.41 -29.03
CA PRO A 353 -1.52 19.12 -29.64
C PRO A 353 -2.77 18.36 -30.16
N VAL A 354 -3.80 18.22 -29.34
CA VAL A 354 -5.03 17.51 -29.71
C VAL A 354 -5.72 18.21 -30.88
N ARG A 355 -5.89 19.52 -30.79
CA ARG A 355 -6.46 20.33 -31.87
C ARG A 355 -5.68 20.15 -33.18
N THR A 356 -4.36 20.23 -33.15
CA THR A 356 -3.52 20.08 -34.35
C THR A 356 -3.61 18.67 -34.92
N GLY A 357 -3.62 17.64 -34.08
CA GLY A 357 -3.79 16.24 -34.50
C GLY A 357 -5.12 16.01 -35.19
N LEU A 358 -6.22 16.49 -34.59
CA LEU A 358 -7.56 16.39 -35.17
C LEU A 358 -7.70 17.17 -36.47
N LEU A 359 -7.14 18.38 -36.56
CA LEU A 359 -7.15 19.15 -37.82
C LEU A 359 -6.37 18.44 -38.92
N THR A 360 -5.23 17.84 -38.62
CA THR A 360 -4.43 17.09 -39.59
C THR A 360 -5.17 15.84 -40.07
N SER A 361 -5.78 15.07 -39.18
CA SER A 361 -6.61 13.92 -39.53
C SER A 361 -7.83 14.33 -40.37
N PHE A 362 -8.54 15.39 -39.96
CA PHE A 362 -9.66 15.93 -40.70
C PHE A 362 -9.26 16.35 -42.11
N GLN A 363 -8.16 17.09 -42.28
CA GLN A 363 -7.68 17.56 -43.58
C GLN A 363 -7.31 16.41 -44.51
N SER A 364 -6.83 15.28 -43.98
CA SER A 364 -6.51 14.06 -44.77
C SER A 364 -7.76 13.32 -45.20
N GLU A 365 -8.84 13.29 -44.41
CA GLU A 365 -10.04 12.51 -44.67
C GLU A 365 -11.12 13.29 -45.43
N PHE A 366 -11.28 14.59 -45.17
CA PHE A 366 -12.32 15.45 -45.75
C PHE A 366 -12.37 15.48 -47.28
N PRO A 367 -11.22 15.41 -48.04
CA PRO A 367 -11.28 15.34 -49.50
C PRO A 367 -12.10 14.20 -50.07
N ALA A 368 -12.14 13.05 -49.36
CA ALA A 368 -12.92 11.86 -49.75
C ALA A 368 -14.42 11.98 -49.45
N TRP A 369 -14.87 13.03 -48.76
CA TRP A 369 -16.27 13.25 -48.43
C TRP A 369 -16.97 14.04 -49.56
N THR A 370 -17.53 13.33 -50.52
CA THR A 370 -18.03 13.91 -51.81
C THR A 370 -19.55 13.84 -51.97
N ARG A 371 -20.30 13.37 -50.96
CA ARG A 371 -21.74 13.20 -51.00
C ARG A 371 -22.50 14.50 -50.71
N SER A 372 -23.82 14.44 -50.56
CA SER A 372 -24.66 15.60 -50.22
C SER A 372 -24.24 16.23 -48.90
N LEU A 373 -24.49 17.53 -48.72
CA LEU A 373 -24.11 18.27 -47.50
C LEU A 373 -24.62 17.60 -46.23
N ARG A 374 -25.85 17.07 -46.25
CA ARG A 374 -26.43 16.32 -45.10
C ARG A 374 -25.58 15.13 -44.70
N VAL A 375 -25.19 14.28 -45.65
CA VAL A 375 -24.34 13.11 -45.37
C VAL A 375 -22.96 13.52 -44.88
N VAL A 376 -22.42 14.65 -45.35
CA VAL A 376 -21.11 15.18 -44.90
C VAL A 376 -21.21 15.72 -43.47
N LEU A 377 -22.33 16.33 -43.08
CA LEU A 377 -22.58 16.78 -41.70
C LEU A 377 -22.67 15.59 -40.73
N GLU A 378 -23.52 14.60 -41.04
CA GLU A 378 -23.67 13.39 -40.25
C GLU A 378 -22.29 12.66 -40.08
N ARG A 379 -21.55 12.52 -41.18
CA ARG A 379 -20.22 11.91 -41.17
C ARG A 379 -19.19 12.68 -40.36
N PHE A 380 -19.24 14.03 -40.40
CA PHE A 380 -18.36 14.86 -39.59
C PHE A 380 -18.67 14.73 -38.10
N GLU A 381 -19.94 14.65 -37.72
CA GLU A 381 -20.40 14.48 -36.36
C GLU A 381 -19.93 13.14 -35.78
N ASP A 382 -20.14 12.05 -36.52
CA ASP A 382 -19.69 10.72 -36.15
C ASP A 382 -18.16 10.65 -36.04
N TRP A 383 -17.45 11.21 -37.04
CA TRP A 383 -15.99 11.23 -37.05
C TRP A 383 -15.41 12.04 -35.88
N LEU A 384 -15.95 13.22 -35.63
CA LEU A 384 -15.49 14.12 -34.59
C LEU A 384 -15.76 13.52 -33.19
N SER A 385 -16.95 12.94 -32.99
CA SER A 385 -17.31 12.26 -31.76
C SER A 385 -16.35 11.09 -31.47
N ALA A 386 -16.18 10.18 -32.43
CA ALA A 386 -15.30 9.04 -32.28
C ALA A 386 -13.81 9.43 -32.07
N SER A 387 -13.37 10.53 -32.69
CA SER A 387 -12.03 11.04 -32.56
C SER A 387 -11.81 11.69 -31.19
N LEU A 388 -12.78 12.50 -30.72
CA LEU A 388 -12.73 13.11 -29.39
C LEU A 388 -12.82 12.06 -28.29
N ASP A 389 -13.66 11.04 -28.41
CA ASP A 389 -13.73 9.94 -27.43
C ASP A 389 -12.38 9.26 -27.27
N ARG A 390 -11.68 9.00 -28.39
CA ARG A 390 -10.35 8.38 -28.39
C ARG A 390 -9.31 9.27 -27.75
N GLU A 391 -9.29 10.56 -28.10
CA GLU A 391 -8.34 11.54 -27.54
C GLU A 391 -8.60 11.77 -26.04
N MET A 392 -9.84 11.97 -25.63
CA MET A 392 -10.19 12.16 -24.22
C MET A 392 -9.89 10.92 -23.38
N ALA A 393 -10.17 9.73 -23.87
CA ALA A 393 -9.77 8.49 -23.21
C ALA A 393 -8.24 8.33 -23.15
N GLY A 394 -7.52 8.78 -24.18
CA GLY A 394 -6.06 8.84 -24.20
C GLY A 394 -5.50 9.76 -23.14
N LEU A 395 -6.01 11.00 -23.05
CA LEU A 395 -5.62 12.00 -22.07
C LEU A 395 -6.00 11.56 -20.64
N SER A 396 -7.18 10.97 -20.45
CA SER A 396 -7.59 10.43 -19.15
C SER A 396 -6.62 9.37 -18.63
N ARG A 397 -6.09 8.53 -19.53
CA ARG A 397 -5.04 7.56 -19.17
C ARG A 397 -3.67 8.20 -18.96
N LYS A 398 -3.30 9.14 -19.83
CA LYS A 398 -2.01 9.85 -19.77
C LYS A 398 -1.81 10.59 -18.45
N HIS A 399 -2.86 11.27 -17.98
CA HIS A 399 -2.82 12.15 -16.79
C HIS A 399 -3.51 11.54 -15.57
N ARG A 400 -3.71 10.25 -15.54
CA ARG A 400 -4.43 9.62 -14.42
C ARG A 400 -3.70 9.80 -13.09
N GLU A 401 -2.38 9.69 -13.08
CA GLU A 401 -1.57 9.87 -11.86
C GLU A 401 -1.81 11.26 -11.26
N GLU A 402 -1.78 12.29 -12.10
CA GLU A 402 -2.02 13.68 -11.68
C GLU A 402 -3.49 13.91 -11.24
N PHE A 403 -4.44 13.18 -11.82
CA PHE A 403 -5.83 13.24 -11.39
C PHE A 403 -6.07 12.55 -10.04
N VAL A 404 -5.33 11.49 -9.74
CA VAL A 404 -5.46 10.71 -8.50
C VAL A 404 -4.63 11.31 -7.36
N GLU A 405 -3.55 12.04 -7.65
CA GLU A 405 -2.65 12.67 -6.67
C GLU A 405 -3.37 13.38 -5.51
N PRO A 406 -4.47 14.16 -5.74
CA PRO A 406 -5.18 14.82 -4.64
C PRO A 406 -5.75 13.85 -3.61
N VAL A 407 -6.18 12.65 -4.02
CA VAL A 407 -6.74 11.63 -3.11
C VAL A 407 -5.63 11.07 -2.23
N GLU A 408 -4.48 10.76 -2.82
CA GLU A 408 -3.33 10.22 -2.12
C GLU A 408 -2.72 11.23 -1.15
N HIS A 409 -2.59 12.47 -1.59
CA HIS A 409 -2.09 13.55 -0.75
C HIS A 409 -2.96 13.75 0.50
N VAL A 410 -4.28 13.80 0.32
CA VAL A 410 -5.24 13.94 1.43
C VAL A 410 -5.21 12.70 2.32
N SER A 411 -5.12 11.50 1.76
CA SER A 411 -5.01 10.26 2.53
C SER A 411 -3.82 10.29 3.48
N ARG A 412 -2.63 10.69 2.99
CA ARG A 412 -1.42 10.86 3.80
C ARG A 412 -1.58 11.90 4.91
N GLN A 413 -2.16 13.05 4.58
CA GLN A 413 -2.40 14.09 5.58
C GLN A 413 -3.38 13.66 6.67
N LEU A 414 -4.43 12.92 6.31
CA LEU A 414 -5.38 12.37 7.26
C LEU A 414 -4.73 11.31 8.16
N ALA A 415 -3.94 10.39 7.57
CA ALA A 415 -3.20 9.38 8.32
C ALA A 415 -2.23 10.03 9.32
N GLN A 416 -1.45 11.01 8.87
CA GLN A 416 -0.52 11.75 9.74
C GLN A 416 -1.26 12.48 10.86
N SER A 417 -2.36 13.17 10.55
CA SER A 417 -3.14 13.91 11.56
C SER A 417 -3.72 12.97 12.63
N LEU A 418 -4.21 11.79 12.23
CA LEU A 418 -4.69 10.77 13.17
C LEU A 418 -3.55 10.17 13.99
N GLN A 419 -2.42 9.90 13.38
CA GLN A 419 -1.24 9.38 14.07
C GLN A 419 -0.72 10.38 15.10
N ASP A 420 -0.63 11.66 14.75
CA ASP A 420 -0.22 12.72 15.67
C ASP A 420 -1.21 12.87 16.84
N PHE A 421 -2.51 12.74 16.57
CA PHE A 421 -3.52 12.73 17.62
C PHE A 421 -3.34 11.54 18.57
N ARG A 422 -3.14 10.34 18.05
CA ARG A 422 -2.88 9.12 18.83
C ARG A 422 -1.60 9.21 19.64
N ASN A 423 -0.51 9.73 19.05
CA ASN A 423 0.75 9.95 19.75
C ASN A 423 0.58 10.90 20.93
N ARG A 424 -0.12 12.03 20.75
CA ARG A 424 -0.42 12.97 21.85
C ARG A 424 -1.23 12.31 22.97
N LEU A 425 -2.19 11.43 22.61
CA LEU A 425 -2.94 10.68 23.62
C LEU A 425 -2.06 9.67 24.35
N SER A 426 -1.19 8.97 23.65
CA SER A 426 -0.23 8.03 24.24
C SER A 426 0.74 8.74 25.21
N GLU A 427 1.28 9.90 24.83
CA GLU A 427 2.13 10.71 25.68
C GLU A 427 1.40 11.18 26.95
N ARG A 428 0.14 11.61 26.81
CA ARG A 428 -0.69 12.01 27.96
C ARG A 428 -1.02 10.82 28.86
N ALA A 429 -1.33 9.66 28.29
CA ALA A 429 -1.56 8.44 29.05
C ALA A 429 -0.29 8.00 29.79
N LEU A 430 0.86 8.04 29.13
CA LEU A 430 2.16 7.73 29.76
C LEU A 430 2.45 8.70 30.92
N ALA A 431 2.27 10.00 30.71
CA ALA A 431 2.51 11.02 31.74
C ALA A 431 1.55 10.90 32.93
N THR A 432 0.31 10.44 32.70
CA THR A 432 -0.75 10.41 33.72
C THR A 432 -0.82 9.06 34.43
N LEU A 433 -0.63 7.95 33.70
CA LEU A 433 -0.87 6.58 34.17
C LEU A 433 0.41 5.73 34.19
N GLY A 434 1.53 6.27 33.69
CA GLY A 434 2.79 5.52 33.57
C GLY A 434 2.78 4.43 32.50
N VAL A 435 1.72 4.33 31.67
CA VAL A 435 1.56 3.30 30.64
C VAL A 435 1.38 3.95 29.27
N PRO A 436 2.27 3.68 28.30
CA PRO A 436 2.09 4.16 26.94
C PRO A 436 0.95 3.37 26.26
N LEU A 437 -0.02 4.06 25.70
CA LEU A 437 -0.94 3.45 24.73
C LEU A 437 -0.17 3.30 23.42
N ARG A 438 0.37 2.11 23.17
CA ARG A 438 1.02 1.83 21.89
C ARG A 438 -0.03 1.97 20.78
N THR A 439 0.32 2.70 19.75
CA THR A 439 -0.59 2.99 18.64
C THR A 439 -0.05 2.30 17.39
N THR A 440 -0.80 1.33 16.88
CA THR A 440 -0.57 0.80 15.54
C THR A 440 -0.73 1.93 14.52
N GLU A 441 0.06 1.96 13.46
CA GLU A 441 -0.06 3.00 12.44
C GLU A 441 -1.48 3.05 11.87
N VAL A 442 -1.97 4.27 11.67
CA VAL A 442 -3.27 4.48 11.03
C VAL A 442 -3.08 4.35 9.53
N ASP A 443 -3.47 3.21 8.98
CA ASP A 443 -3.46 3.01 7.54
C ASP A 443 -4.77 3.51 6.94
N PHE A 444 -4.68 4.57 6.13
CA PHE A 444 -5.78 5.05 5.30
C PHE A 444 -5.59 4.54 3.88
N ARG A 445 -6.52 3.70 3.43
CA ARG A 445 -6.54 3.19 2.06
C ARG A 445 -7.60 3.92 1.27
N PRO A 446 -7.21 4.87 0.42
CA PRO A 446 -8.15 5.36 -0.57
C PRO A 446 -8.43 4.25 -1.58
N GLU A 447 -9.70 3.91 -1.78
CA GLU A 447 -10.07 3.23 -3.02
C GLU A 447 -9.65 4.13 -4.17
N ALA A 448 -8.86 3.58 -5.11
CA ALA A 448 -8.45 4.34 -6.28
C ALA A 448 -9.70 4.83 -7.02
N PRO A 449 -9.80 6.13 -7.35
CA PRO A 449 -10.93 6.67 -8.07
C PRO A 449 -11.13 5.89 -9.38
N ARG A 450 -12.35 5.47 -9.66
CA ARG A 450 -12.67 4.81 -10.93
C ARG A 450 -12.48 5.81 -12.06
N THR A 451 -11.87 5.36 -13.16
CA THR A 451 -11.77 6.20 -14.37
C THR A 451 -13.17 6.62 -14.79
N PRO A 452 -13.44 7.92 -14.96
CA PRO A 452 -14.76 8.36 -15.38
C PRO A 452 -15.11 7.82 -16.77
N ASP A 453 -16.41 7.50 -16.98
CA ASP A 453 -16.93 7.15 -18.29
C ASP A 453 -16.96 8.43 -19.15
N VAL A 454 -15.94 8.59 -19.99
CA VAL A 454 -15.72 9.80 -20.77
C VAL A 454 -16.81 9.91 -21.81
N ARG A 455 -17.72 10.86 -21.66
CA ARG A 455 -18.81 11.13 -22.61
C ARG A 455 -18.56 12.43 -23.35
N VAL A 456 -18.50 12.34 -24.66
CA VAL A 456 -18.45 13.48 -25.57
C VAL A 456 -19.86 14.06 -25.74
N GLY A 457 -19.99 15.37 -25.60
CA GLY A 457 -21.31 16.02 -25.77
C GLY A 457 -21.66 16.26 -27.22
N LYS A 458 -22.99 16.40 -27.52
CA LYS A 458 -23.49 16.77 -28.85
C LYS A 458 -22.86 18.07 -29.35
N ILE A 459 -22.47 18.08 -30.61
CA ILE A 459 -21.57 19.07 -31.21
C ILE A 459 -22.32 20.10 -32.07
N PHE A 460 -23.54 19.80 -32.56
CA PHE A 460 -24.26 20.66 -33.50
C PHE A 460 -25.58 21.24 -32.98
N ASP A 461 -25.84 22.52 -33.38
CA ASP A 461 -27.13 23.21 -33.28
C ASP A 461 -28.00 22.93 -34.50
N HIS A 462 -29.32 22.86 -34.30
CA HIS A 462 -30.36 22.55 -35.33
C HIS A 462 -30.35 23.44 -36.59
N ASN A 463 -29.71 24.58 -36.60
CA ASN A 463 -29.77 25.56 -37.69
C ASN A 463 -29.08 25.11 -39.00
N TRP A 464 -28.10 24.20 -38.95
CA TRP A 464 -27.41 23.69 -40.14
C TRP A 464 -28.18 22.59 -40.88
N GLU A 465 -29.07 21.88 -40.20
CA GLU A 465 -29.91 20.84 -40.82
C GLU A 465 -30.82 21.45 -41.89
N LEU A 466 -31.36 22.66 -41.69
CA LEU A 466 -32.23 23.33 -42.63
C LEU A 466 -31.52 23.80 -43.92
N LEU A 467 -30.27 24.23 -43.81
CA LEU A 467 -29.44 24.66 -44.95
C LEU A 467 -28.97 23.48 -45.82
N SER A 468 -28.86 22.28 -45.24
CA SER A 468 -28.37 21.08 -45.92
C SER A 468 -29.25 20.56 -47.05
N LEU A 469 -30.54 20.96 -47.08
CA LEU A 469 -31.54 20.49 -48.05
C LEU A 469 -31.49 21.24 -49.39
N VAL A 470 -30.85 22.42 -49.48
CA VAL A 470 -31.01 23.32 -50.63
C VAL A 470 -29.68 23.59 -51.37
N VAL A 471 -28.50 23.41 -50.75
CA VAL A 471 -27.21 23.87 -51.28
C VAL A 471 -26.34 22.70 -51.78
N PRO A 472 -25.93 22.68 -53.08
CA PRO A 472 -25.00 21.69 -53.61
C PRO A 472 -23.60 21.81 -52.97
N MET A 473 -23.06 20.68 -52.49
CA MET A 473 -21.77 20.62 -51.79
C MET A 473 -20.59 21.21 -52.58
N GLY A 474 -20.61 21.13 -53.90
CA GLY A 474 -19.55 21.68 -54.77
C GLY A 474 -19.33 23.18 -54.65
N LEU A 475 -20.39 23.95 -54.34
CA LEU A 475 -20.32 25.42 -54.21
C LEU A 475 -19.87 25.89 -52.81
N VAL A 476 -20.09 25.05 -51.81
CA VAL A 476 -19.87 25.45 -50.40
C VAL A 476 -18.74 24.67 -49.70
N LYS A 477 -18.06 23.75 -50.39
CA LYS A 477 -17.07 22.84 -49.81
C LYS A 477 -15.96 23.58 -48.99
N ALA A 478 -15.46 24.72 -49.52
CA ALA A 478 -14.43 25.48 -48.80
C ALA A 478 -14.96 26.19 -47.54
N LEU A 479 -16.23 26.64 -47.59
CA LEU A 479 -16.91 27.29 -46.46
C LEU A 479 -17.24 26.29 -45.36
N VAL A 480 -17.74 25.12 -45.73
CA VAL A 480 -18.00 23.98 -44.84
C VAL A 480 -16.72 23.50 -44.18
N LYS A 481 -15.63 23.35 -44.95
CA LYS A 481 -14.30 22.98 -44.42
C LYS A 481 -13.87 23.95 -43.32
N ARG A 482 -13.88 25.25 -43.58
CA ARG A 482 -13.48 26.28 -42.63
C ARG A 482 -14.37 26.31 -41.38
N HIS A 483 -15.69 26.07 -41.56
CA HIS A 483 -16.60 25.95 -40.43
C HIS A 483 -16.29 24.72 -39.55
N PHE A 484 -16.03 23.56 -40.16
CA PHE A 484 -15.64 22.36 -39.43
C PHE A 484 -14.32 22.51 -38.69
N GLU A 485 -13.32 23.16 -39.33
CA GLU A 485 -12.02 23.45 -38.66
C GLU A 485 -12.21 24.34 -37.42
N SER A 486 -13.14 25.32 -37.47
CA SER A 486 -13.50 26.13 -36.30
C SER A 486 -14.17 25.28 -35.21
N LYS A 487 -15.12 24.44 -35.61
CA LYS A 487 -15.89 23.57 -34.68
C LYS A 487 -15.02 22.53 -33.99
N ILE A 488 -13.95 22.02 -34.63
CA ILE A 488 -12.96 21.14 -33.99
C ILE A 488 -12.31 21.85 -32.82
N GLY A 489 -11.90 23.11 -32.96
CA GLY A 489 -11.29 23.88 -31.87
C GLY A 489 -12.23 24.07 -30.67
N ASP A 490 -13.48 24.48 -30.94
CA ASP A 490 -14.50 24.68 -29.90
C ASP A 490 -14.80 23.36 -29.17
N ALA A 491 -14.92 22.25 -29.94
CA ALA A 491 -15.21 20.94 -29.41
C ALA A 491 -14.06 20.40 -28.52
N VAL A 492 -12.81 20.59 -28.91
CA VAL A 492 -11.64 20.22 -28.08
C VAL A 492 -11.69 20.95 -26.75
N PHE A 493 -11.83 22.27 -26.74
CA PHE A 493 -11.89 23.06 -25.50
C PHE A 493 -13.02 22.59 -24.57
N MET A 494 -14.24 22.42 -25.11
CA MET A 494 -15.38 21.97 -24.30
C MET A 494 -15.19 20.57 -23.72
N ASN A 495 -14.60 19.63 -24.48
CA ASN A 495 -14.44 18.26 -24.00
C ASN A 495 -13.26 18.13 -23.03
N LEU A 496 -12.20 18.94 -23.12
CA LEU A 496 -11.18 19.02 -22.09
C LEU A 496 -11.74 19.53 -20.75
N SER A 497 -12.59 20.59 -20.78
CA SER A 497 -13.25 21.08 -19.57
C SER A 497 -14.21 20.05 -18.98
N ARG A 498 -14.90 19.27 -19.82
CA ARG A 498 -15.75 18.15 -19.35
C ARG A 498 -14.94 17.03 -18.72
N LEU A 499 -13.81 16.66 -19.32
CA LEU A 499 -12.89 15.66 -18.77
C LEU A 499 -12.40 16.09 -17.39
N ALA A 500 -12.01 17.36 -17.23
CA ALA A 500 -11.62 17.92 -15.94
C ALA A 500 -12.77 17.80 -14.91
N SER A 501 -14.01 18.14 -15.31
CA SER A 501 -15.17 18.06 -14.42
C SER A 501 -15.54 16.63 -14.03
N GLN A 502 -15.42 15.68 -14.95
CA GLN A 502 -15.68 14.27 -14.67
C GLN A 502 -14.67 13.69 -13.66
N TRP A 503 -13.38 14.03 -13.82
CA TRP A 503 -12.37 13.66 -12.87
C TRP A 503 -12.53 14.37 -11.51
N GLU A 504 -12.91 15.65 -11.51
CA GLU A 504 -13.25 16.38 -10.28
C GLU A 504 -14.35 15.65 -9.49
N GLU A 505 -15.42 15.24 -10.14
CA GLU A 505 -16.55 14.55 -9.50
C GLU A 505 -16.11 13.23 -8.84
N VAL A 506 -15.35 12.42 -9.57
CA VAL A 506 -14.85 11.12 -9.07
C VAL A 506 -13.87 11.29 -7.91
N VAL A 507 -12.93 12.23 -8.03
CA VAL A 507 -11.97 12.53 -6.98
C VAL A 507 -12.64 13.13 -5.75
N ALA A 508 -13.58 14.05 -5.92
CA ALA A 508 -14.34 14.63 -4.81
C ALA A 508 -15.14 13.56 -4.05
N ALA A 509 -15.76 12.60 -4.74
CA ALA A 509 -16.45 11.48 -4.10
C ALA A 509 -15.51 10.63 -3.25
N SER A 510 -14.31 10.33 -3.77
CA SER A 510 -13.26 9.58 -3.03
C SER A 510 -12.78 10.36 -1.80
N LEU A 511 -12.57 11.66 -1.91
CA LEU A 511 -12.18 12.50 -0.78
C LEU A 511 -13.25 12.57 0.33
N VAL A 512 -14.52 12.59 -0.03
CA VAL A 512 -15.64 12.51 0.93
C VAL A 512 -15.63 11.18 1.67
N THR A 513 -15.37 10.09 0.96
CA THR A 513 -15.28 8.75 1.56
C THR A 513 -14.10 8.65 2.54
N LEU A 514 -12.92 9.14 2.15
CA LEU A 514 -11.74 9.21 3.03
C LEU A 514 -12.00 10.02 4.30
N ARG A 515 -12.65 11.17 4.17
CA ARG A 515 -13.02 12.00 5.33
C ARG A 515 -13.91 11.23 6.32
N LYS A 516 -14.97 10.57 5.82
CA LYS A 516 -15.87 9.77 6.65
C LYS A 516 -15.15 8.66 7.39
N GLU A 517 -14.24 7.99 6.70
CA GLU A 517 -13.43 6.92 7.30
C GLU A 517 -12.48 7.48 8.37
N ALA A 518 -11.83 8.62 8.11
CA ALA A 518 -10.99 9.29 9.10
C ALA A 518 -11.78 9.68 10.36
N GLU A 519 -12.95 10.29 10.18
CA GLU A 519 -13.85 10.67 11.29
C GLU A 519 -14.32 9.43 12.07
N ARG A 520 -14.67 8.34 11.38
CA ARG A 520 -15.07 7.07 11.99
C ARG A 520 -13.95 6.51 12.88
N ARG A 521 -12.73 6.43 12.37
CA ARG A 521 -11.57 5.92 13.13
C ARG A 521 -11.21 6.81 14.31
N PHE A 522 -11.31 8.12 14.14
CA PHE A 522 -11.14 9.07 15.23
C PHE A 522 -12.16 8.82 16.34
N ASP A 523 -13.45 8.72 16.00
CA ASP A 523 -14.54 8.50 16.95
C ASP A 523 -14.44 7.13 17.64
N GLU A 524 -14.08 6.08 16.94
CA GLU A 524 -13.85 4.74 17.51
C GLU A 524 -12.74 4.76 18.54
N PHE A 525 -11.63 5.44 18.23
CA PHE A 525 -10.53 5.54 19.16
C PHE A 525 -10.89 6.34 20.42
N VAL A 526 -11.50 7.51 20.26
CA VAL A 526 -11.97 8.34 21.37
C VAL A 526 -12.99 7.58 22.22
N SER A 527 -13.99 6.95 21.58
CA SER A 527 -15.03 6.22 22.30
C SER A 527 -14.49 4.98 23.04
N THR A 528 -13.43 4.36 22.52
CA THR A 528 -12.75 3.26 23.23
C THR A 528 -12.10 3.77 24.51
N ILE A 529 -11.34 4.85 24.44
CA ILE A 529 -10.72 5.47 25.62
C ILE A 529 -11.78 5.97 26.62
N GLU A 530 -12.84 6.63 26.15
CA GLU A 530 -13.93 7.10 27.01
C GLU A 530 -14.61 5.95 27.76
N ARG A 531 -14.87 4.83 27.10
CA ARG A 531 -15.47 3.64 27.73
C ARG A 531 -14.55 3.01 28.77
N LEU A 532 -13.26 2.91 28.47
CA LEU A 532 -12.27 2.38 29.42
C LEU A 532 -12.18 3.27 30.68
N ILE A 533 -12.21 4.58 30.51
CA ILE A 533 -12.20 5.53 31.64
C ILE A 533 -13.54 5.51 32.40
N ALA A 534 -14.64 5.19 31.73
CA ALA A 534 -15.97 5.10 32.36
C ALA A 534 -16.22 3.78 33.11
N ALA A 535 -15.25 2.85 33.12
CA ALA A 535 -15.37 1.58 33.82
C ALA A 535 -15.72 1.81 35.31
N ALA A 536 -16.78 1.14 35.78
CA ALA A 536 -17.21 1.29 37.17
C ALA A 536 -16.29 0.53 38.13
N GLY A 537 -16.20 0.97 39.39
CA GLY A 537 -15.35 0.31 40.40
C GLY A 537 -15.71 -1.18 40.64
N GLU A 538 -16.94 -1.57 40.37
CA GLU A 538 -17.37 -2.98 40.40
C GLU A 538 -16.69 -3.87 39.35
N GLU A 539 -16.18 -3.30 38.27
CA GLU A 539 -15.45 -4.02 37.20
C GLU A 539 -13.95 -4.23 37.54
N ALA A 540 -13.40 -3.48 38.48
CA ALA A 540 -11.96 -3.52 38.82
C ALA A 540 -11.43 -4.94 39.15
N PRO A 541 -12.15 -5.83 39.88
CA PRO A 541 -11.69 -7.18 40.13
C PRO A 541 -11.57 -8.01 38.85
N HIS A 542 -12.50 -7.85 37.92
CA HIS A 542 -12.52 -8.57 36.63
C HIS A 542 -11.38 -8.07 35.73
N ILE A 543 -11.19 -6.76 35.65
CA ILE A 543 -10.08 -6.15 34.87
C ILE A 543 -8.72 -6.62 35.42
N ARG A 544 -8.57 -6.67 36.77
CA ARG A 544 -7.33 -7.15 37.40
C ARG A 544 -7.09 -8.64 37.10
N ALA A 545 -8.13 -9.47 37.13
CA ALA A 545 -8.06 -10.89 36.76
C ALA A 545 -7.66 -11.06 35.29
N ASP A 546 -8.20 -10.25 34.38
CA ASP A 546 -7.86 -10.29 32.96
C ASP A 546 -6.41 -9.85 32.71
N ILE A 547 -5.89 -8.81 33.40
CA ILE A 547 -4.47 -8.41 33.35
C ILE A 547 -3.57 -9.55 33.86
N GLN A 548 -3.94 -10.21 34.97
CA GLN A 548 -3.19 -11.35 35.48
C GLN A 548 -3.20 -12.54 34.52
N ARG A 549 -4.33 -12.78 33.86
CA ARG A 549 -4.44 -13.81 32.82
C ARG A 549 -3.52 -13.54 31.62
N LEU A 550 -3.44 -12.29 31.15
CA LEU A 550 -2.50 -11.89 30.08
C LEU A 550 -1.04 -12.06 30.53
N ALA A 551 -0.71 -11.67 31.76
CA ALA A 551 0.62 -11.85 32.33
C ALA A 551 1.02 -13.32 32.47
N ALA A 552 0.09 -14.20 32.88
CA ALA A 552 0.31 -15.64 32.97
C ALA A 552 0.56 -16.28 31.59
N LEU A 553 -0.17 -15.84 30.56
CA LEU A 553 0.06 -16.29 29.17
C LEU A 553 1.46 -15.90 28.66
N ARG A 554 2.02 -14.79 29.14
CA ARG A 554 3.36 -14.34 28.80
C ARG A 554 4.46 -15.11 29.55
N THR A 555 4.28 -15.41 30.86
CA THR A 555 5.29 -16.09 31.68
C THR A 555 5.45 -17.55 31.33
N GLN A 556 4.45 -18.23 30.84
CA GLN A 556 4.56 -19.58 30.29
C GLN A 556 5.58 -19.66 29.13
N ASP A 557 5.91 -18.52 28.49
CA ASP A 557 6.94 -18.43 27.45
C ASP A 557 8.38 -18.49 27.97
N ILE A 558 8.62 -18.08 29.22
CA ILE A 558 9.95 -18.00 29.79
C ILE A 558 10.39 -19.36 30.35
N GLU A 559 9.47 -20.15 30.85
CA GLU A 559 9.79 -21.47 31.45
C GLU A 559 10.04 -22.54 30.38
N ASP A 560 9.33 -22.51 29.24
CA ASP A 560 9.53 -23.46 28.13
C ASP A 560 10.75 -23.12 27.25
N GLY A 561 11.27 -21.87 27.32
CA GLY A 561 12.43 -21.38 26.55
C GLY A 561 13.80 -21.50 27.24
N THR A 562 13.87 -21.89 28.51
CA THR A 562 15.11 -22.04 29.26
C THR A 562 15.69 -23.45 29.24
N GLY A 563 15.69 -24.12 28.11
CA GLY A 563 16.65 -25.16 27.79
C GLY A 563 18.03 -24.50 27.65
N SER A 564 18.82 -24.56 28.73
CA SER A 564 20.17 -24.02 28.90
C SER A 564 21.03 -24.16 27.65
N PRO A 565 21.70 -23.11 27.13
CA PRO A 565 22.87 -23.33 26.31
C PRO A 565 24.03 -23.74 27.22
N ASP A 566 24.45 -25.00 27.11
CA ASP A 566 25.68 -25.52 27.66
C ASP A 566 26.88 -24.72 27.09
N PRO A 567 27.76 -24.17 27.91
CA PRO A 567 28.94 -23.43 27.46
C PRO A 567 30.03 -24.43 27.08
N ARG A 568 30.17 -24.79 25.82
CA ARG A 568 31.43 -25.30 25.24
C ARG A 568 31.61 -24.87 23.80
#